data_f36e24b465bd5ea87f4972e533b0d7ad
#
_entry.id   f36e24b465bd5ea87f4972e533b0d7ad
#
_cell.length_a   1.000
_cell.length_b   1.000
_cell.length_c   1.000
_cell.angle_alpha   90.00
_cell.angle_beta   90.00
_cell.angle_gamma   90.00
#
_symmetry.space_group_name_H-M   'P 1'
#
loop_
_entity.id
_entity.type
_entity.pdbx_description
1 polymer ?
#
loop_
_entity_poly.entity_id
_entity_poly.type
_entity_poly.pdbx_seq_one_letter_code
_entity_poly.pdbx_strand_id
1 'polypeptide(L)'
;MTTPQDKFENTTSTSTPSVKKLIPFGGYFTNKEPGHDRELTEVGAGTPTGEYLRRFWHPVCMTMELTDTPRFLKILGEELVCFRDGSGHIGLLHAHCVHRGASLEYGKIQQHGISCCYHGMVFDVDGTCLRVPFPEGEEEEGERYRCSIRQGAYKTIEHHGLVFAYMGPPEQEPPFPEWEGNFTVAEGDELVPYSNFQHCNWLQVQDNSADNYHTMALHAKVQVTGEHYQGTTFDEVGAASMEVPPDMVFMPIHGGRGLACAGARRSDDNHMYIRVQHQVLPNLSLHAYTSEDGFKKKFFGRFHMIRWTVPVDDVNTKMMGWRVMGPGIDTRGVGDKSLVGYETIDFLEGQVALRRPERFGKYKLEDMPPIPSDHRARANYKDAQYAPGDYEAIISQRPVAIHALENPTKFDAGLYMFRKLLRDAVRGTNSKASPEQFAAWLRECGGEPNSYCSGNVFDLPVGRTKEEEVTLRRYLARQVVTILTESDSLKGSERDAFVKDKLEALQQDVLARRQA
;
A
#
# COMPACT_ATOMS: atom_id res chain seq x y z
N MET A 1 -0.80 38.29 -14.14
CA MET A 1 -1.08 36.86 -14.28
C MET A 1 -0.88 36.23 -12.92
N THR A 2 -1.96 36.07 -12.18
CA THR A 2 -1.99 35.53 -10.82
C THR A 2 -1.81 34.03 -10.87
N THR A 3 -0.88 33.52 -10.08
CA THR A 3 -0.57 32.09 -9.95
C THR A 3 -1.73 31.32 -9.32
N PRO A 4 -1.92 30.01 -9.63
CA PRO A 4 -3.02 29.19 -9.12
C PRO A 4 -3.01 28.87 -7.61
N GLN A 5 -2.18 29.54 -6.82
CA GLN A 5 -2.02 29.27 -5.39
C GLN A 5 -3.08 29.94 -4.49
N ASP A 6 -3.92 30.81 -4.99
CA ASP A 6 -4.78 31.64 -4.14
C ASP A 6 -6.25 31.20 -4.06
N LYS A 7 -6.59 29.97 -4.48
CA LYS A 7 -7.96 29.47 -4.38
C LYS A 7 -8.06 28.10 -3.71
N PHE A 8 -7.46 27.95 -2.56
CA PHE A 8 -7.92 26.97 -1.58
C PHE A 8 -8.81 27.66 -0.55
N GLU A 9 -10.01 28.08 -0.98
CA GLU A 9 -11.06 28.39 -0.03
C GLU A 9 -11.52 27.12 0.65
N ASN A 10 -11.17 27.01 1.92
CA ASN A 10 -11.64 26.05 2.89
C ASN A 10 -13.17 26.00 2.91
N THR A 11 -13.78 25.00 2.31
CA THR A 11 -15.14 24.59 2.62
C THR A 11 -15.17 23.43 3.63
N THR A 12 -14.26 23.44 4.58
CA THR A 12 -14.49 22.78 5.87
C THR A 12 -15.08 23.84 6.76
N SER A 13 -16.26 23.61 7.32
CA SER A 13 -16.79 24.41 8.42
C SER A 13 -15.77 24.34 9.55
N THR A 14 -14.83 25.27 9.55
CA THR A 14 -13.91 25.50 10.65
C THR A 14 -14.73 26.16 11.76
N SER A 15 -15.44 25.31 12.53
CA SER A 15 -15.83 25.79 13.86
C SER A 15 -14.53 26.12 14.60
N THR A 16 -14.23 27.37 14.79
CA THR A 16 -13.13 27.82 15.64
C THR A 16 -13.19 27.02 16.94
N PRO A 17 -12.11 26.35 17.36
CA PRO A 17 -12.11 25.54 18.57
C PRO A 17 -12.65 26.41 19.71
N SER A 18 -13.65 25.94 20.45
CA SER A 18 -14.17 26.72 21.55
C SER A 18 -13.02 26.99 22.51
N VAL A 19 -12.92 28.21 23.04
CA VAL A 19 -11.88 28.64 24.01
C VAL A 19 -11.73 27.62 25.15
N LYS A 20 -12.81 26.93 25.51
CA LYS A 20 -12.83 25.86 26.52
C LYS A 20 -11.98 24.65 26.18
N LYS A 21 -11.71 24.38 24.88
CA LYS A 21 -10.81 23.29 24.45
C LYS A 21 -9.32 23.63 24.61
N LEU A 22 -8.99 24.88 24.71
CA LEU A 22 -7.61 25.38 24.75
C LEU A 22 -7.12 25.73 26.17
N ILE A 23 -7.92 25.56 27.19
CA ILE A 23 -7.50 25.79 28.57
C ILE A 23 -6.72 24.60 29.14
N PRO A 24 -5.70 24.83 29.98
CA PRO A 24 -5.04 23.75 30.71
C PRO A 24 -6.05 22.92 31.50
N PHE A 25 -5.86 21.61 31.54
CA PHE A 25 -6.76 20.64 32.16
C PHE A 25 -8.20 20.62 31.58
N GLY A 26 -8.35 21.07 30.33
CA GLY A 26 -9.63 21.13 29.60
C GLY A 26 -10.17 19.81 29.06
N GLY A 27 -9.65 18.66 29.48
CA GLY A 27 -10.02 17.32 28.95
C GLY A 27 -11.52 17.01 29.01
N TYR A 28 -12.23 17.50 30.03
CA TYR A 28 -13.69 17.36 30.13
C TYR A 28 -14.42 17.90 28.89
N PHE A 29 -13.90 18.97 28.27
CA PHE A 29 -14.53 19.63 27.12
C PHE A 29 -14.18 18.92 25.79
N THR A 30 -13.26 17.97 25.78
CA THR A 30 -12.80 17.23 24.61
C THR A 30 -13.25 15.78 24.58
N ASN A 31 -14.09 15.36 25.52
CA ASN A 31 -14.51 13.97 25.70
C ASN A 31 -15.62 13.49 24.74
N LYS A 32 -16.11 14.36 23.86
CA LYS A 32 -17.09 13.98 22.83
C LYS A 32 -16.36 13.66 21.54
N GLU A 33 -16.47 12.41 21.12
CA GLU A 33 -15.88 11.94 19.87
C GLU A 33 -16.91 11.99 18.74
N PRO A 34 -16.62 12.69 17.62
CA PRO A 34 -17.41 12.54 16.40
C PRO A 34 -17.21 11.15 15.79
N GLY A 35 -18.10 10.73 14.90
CA GLY A 35 -17.92 9.50 14.13
C GLY A 35 -16.75 9.60 13.14
N HIS A 36 -16.28 8.45 12.67
CA HIS A 36 -15.29 8.36 11.59
C HIS A 36 -15.90 8.77 10.23
N ASP A 37 -15.06 8.98 9.26
CA ASP A 37 -15.44 9.31 7.87
C ASP A 37 -15.89 8.05 7.13
N ARG A 38 -17.17 7.68 7.26
CA ARG A 38 -17.73 6.45 6.70
C ARG A 38 -17.53 6.32 5.20
N GLU A 39 -17.56 7.44 4.46
CA GLU A 39 -17.42 7.44 3.00
C GLU A 39 -16.08 6.86 2.55
N LEU A 40 -14.98 7.19 3.24
CA LEU A 40 -13.63 6.75 2.88
C LEU A 40 -13.14 5.53 3.67
N THR A 41 -13.69 5.26 4.84
CA THR A 41 -13.17 4.24 5.74
C THR A 41 -13.91 2.91 5.68
N GLU A 42 -15.23 2.92 5.36
CA GLU A 42 -16.01 1.70 5.21
C GLU A 42 -15.77 1.05 3.84
N VAL A 43 -15.50 -0.25 3.84
CA VAL A 43 -15.03 -0.99 2.64
C VAL A 43 -15.89 -2.21 2.28
N GLY A 44 -16.91 -2.50 3.08
CA GLY A 44 -17.85 -3.60 2.82
C GLY A 44 -18.67 -3.40 1.54
N ALA A 45 -19.37 -4.44 1.13
CA ALA A 45 -20.27 -4.39 -0.04
C ALA A 45 -21.33 -3.28 0.14
N GLY A 46 -21.58 -2.52 -0.92
CA GLY A 46 -22.53 -1.40 -0.93
C GLY A 46 -22.01 -0.10 -0.29
N THR A 47 -20.80 -0.06 0.27
CA THR A 47 -20.20 1.19 0.73
C THR A 47 -19.51 1.93 -0.43
N PRO A 48 -19.47 3.27 -0.43
CA PRO A 48 -18.91 4.03 -1.57
C PRO A 48 -17.46 3.63 -1.91
N THR A 49 -16.58 3.59 -0.91
CA THR A 49 -15.18 3.22 -1.13
C THR A 49 -15.03 1.71 -1.37
N GLY A 50 -15.85 0.86 -0.74
CA GLY A 50 -15.83 -0.58 -1.01
C GLY A 50 -16.14 -0.89 -2.47
N GLU A 51 -17.20 -0.27 -3.03
CA GLU A 51 -17.56 -0.44 -4.43
C GLU A 51 -16.50 0.12 -5.40
N TYR A 52 -15.85 1.22 -5.04
CA TYR A 52 -14.74 1.76 -5.83
C TYR A 52 -13.53 0.83 -5.81
N LEU A 53 -13.11 0.31 -4.63
CA LEU A 53 -11.99 -0.61 -4.47
C LEU A 53 -12.19 -1.91 -5.27
N ARG A 54 -13.39 -2.49 -5.29
CA ARG A 54 -13.68 -3.73 -6.02
C ARG A 54 -13.39 -3.65 -7.52
N ARG A 55 -13.31 -2.45 -8.07
CA ARG A 55 -13.06 -2.22 -9.49
C ARG A 55 -11.58 -2.27 -9.89
N PHE A 56 -10.70 -2.66 -8.97
CA PHE A 56 -9.26 -2.76 -9.16
C PHE A 56 -8.74 -4.14 -8.76
N TRP A 57 -7.58 -4.51 -9.30
CA TRP A 57 -6.87 -5.71 -8.90
C TRP A 57 -6.19 -5.50 -7.54
N HIS A 58 -6.40 -6.43 -6.63
CA HIS A 58 -5.76 -6.44 -5.31
C HIS A 58 -5.05 -7.76 -5.05
N PRO A 59 -3.84 -7.76 -4.46
CA PRO A 59 -3.26 -8.97 -3.94
C PRO A 59 -4.11 -9.47 -2.74
N VAL A 60 -4.35 -10.77 -2.68
CA VAL A 60 -5.22 -11.38 -1.66
C VAL A 60 -4.48 -12.32 -0.72
N CYS A 61 -3.45 -12.99 -1.22
CA CYS A 61 -2.52 -13.81 -0.44
C CYS A 61 -1.17 -13.95 -1.17
N MET A 62 -0.15 -14.44 -0.46
CA MET A 62 1.08 -14.90 -1.11
C MET A 62 0.87 -16.30 -1.68
N THR A 63 1.51 -16.59 -2.82
CA THR A 63 1.47 -17.92 -3.44
C THR A 63 1.93 -19.01 -2.48
N MET A 64 2.95 -18.73 -1.66
CA MET A 64 3.49 -19.68 -0.69
C MET A 64 2.51 -20.05 0.44
N GLU A 65 1.43 -19.28 0.59
CA GLU A 65 0.38 -19.58 1.57
C GLU A 65 -0.61 -20.65 1.06
N LEU A 66 -0.58 -20.95 -0.25
CA LEU A 66 -1.43 -21.97 -0.87
C LEU A 66 -0.75 -23.33 -0.81
N THR A 67 -1.08 -24.08 0.23
CA THR A 67 -0.62 -25.46 0.46
C THR A 67 -1.61 -26.47 -0.12
N ASP A 68 -1.60 -27.68 0.39
CA ASP A 68 -2.56 -28.76 0.08
C ASP A 68 -3.92 -28.61 0.78
N THR A 69 -4.09 -27.54 1.56
CA THR A 69 -5.33 -27.21 2.26
C THR A 69 -5.90 -25.88 1.80
N PRO A 70 -7.24 -25.74 1.72
CA PRO A 70 -7.87 -24.47 1.39
C PRO A 70 -7.56 -23.42 2.45
N ARG A 71 -7.31 -22.20 2.01
CA ARG A 71 -7.01 -21.07 2.88
C ARG A 71 -8.21 -20.15 3.00
N PHE A 72 -8.72 -19.97 4.20
CA PHE A 72 -9.70 -18.92 4.48
C PHE A 72 -9.01 -17.55 4.49
N LEU A 73 -9.65 -16.55 3.90
CA LEU A 73 -9.24 -15.16 3.98
C LEU A 73 -10.44 -14.21 3.91
N LYS A 74 -10.25 -12.98 4.34
CA LYS A 74 -11.25 -11.93 4.28
C LYS A 74 -10.68 -10.72 3.57
N ILE A 75 -11.39 -10.21 2.57
CA ILE A 75 -10.98 -9.05 1.76
C ILE A 75 -12.22 -8.21 1.50
N LEU A 76 -12.10 -6.88 1.70
CA LEU A 76 -13.20 -5.93 1.52
C LEU A 76 -14.50 -6.34 2.26
N GLY A 77 -14.32 -6.93 3.45
CA GLY A 77 -15.43 -7.43 4.26
C GLY A 77 -15.99 -8.79 3.84
N GLU A 78 -15.56 -9.36 2.72
CA GLU A 78 -16.05 -10.65 2.22
C GLU A 78 -15.21 -11.82 2.71
N GLU A 79 -15.88 -12.88 3.13
CA GLU A 79 -15.28 -14.14 3.55
C GLU A 79 -15.09 -15.06 2.35
N LEU A 80 -13.84 -15.44 2.10
CA LEU A 80 -13.39 -16.14 0.90
C LEU A 80 -12.54 -17.35 1.28
N VAL A 81 -12.47 -18.31 0.34
CA VAL A 81 -11.52 -19.42 0.40
C VAL A 81 -10.68 -19.42 -0.86
N CYS A 82 -9.36 -19.35 -0.68
CA CYS A 82 -8.39 -19.44 -1.75
C CYS A 82 -7.72 -20.81 -1.71
N PHE A 83 -7.50 -21.41 -2.87
CA PHE A 83 -6.86 -22.73 -2.99
C PHE A 83 -6.22 -22.90 -4.37
N ARG A 84 -5.25 -23.78 -4.44
CA ARG A 84 -4.72 -24.27 -5.73
C ARG A 84 -5.25 -25.67 -5.93
N ASP A 85 -5.93 -25.94 -7.04
CA ASP A 85 -6.46 -27.27 -7.33
C ASP A 85 -5.36 -28.21 -7.88
N GLY A 86 -5.70 -29.49 -8.05
CA GLY A 86 -4.77 -30.50 -8.55
C GLY A 86 -4.29 -30.29 -9.99
N SER A 87 -4.99 -29.45 -10.76
CA SER A 87 -4.56 -29.03 -12.11
C SER A 87 -3.64 -27.82 -12.12
N GLY A 88 -3.44 -27.18 -10.95
CA GLY A 88 -2.58 -26.03 -10.77
C GLY A 88 -3.30 -24.68 -10.85
N HIS A 89 -4.59 -24.65 -11.12
CA HIS A 89 -5.37 -23.42 -11.15
C HIS A 89 -5.69 -22.91 -9.75
N ILE A 90 -5.74 -21.58 -9.60
CA ILE A 90 -6.07 -20.93 -8.33
C ILE A 90 -7.54 -20.50 -8.35
N GLY A 91 -8.31 -20.99 -7.37
CA GLY A 91 -9.68 -20.58 -7.11
C GLY A 91 -9.75 -19.61 -5.93
N LEU A 92 -10.61 -18.60 -6.06
CA LEU A 92 -11.02 -17.71 -4.98
C LEU A 92 -12.54 -17.67 -4.94
N LEU A 93 -13.12 -18.45 -4.02
CA LEU A 93 -14.56 -18.64 -3.91
C LEU A 93 -15.09 -17.99 -2.64
N HIS A 94 -16.39 -17.63 -2.64
CA HIS A 94 -17.08 -17.32 -1.39
C HIS A 94 -16.91 -18.47 -0.41
N ALA A 95 -16.62 -18.17 0.86
CA ALA A 95 -16.32 -19.18 1.86
C ALA A 95 -17.50 -20.14 2.12
N HIS A 96 -18.72 -19.64 2.02
CA HIS A 96 -19.93 -20.40 2.32
C HIS A 96 -20.49 -21.10 1.08
N CYS A 97 -20.52 -22.43 1.13
CA CYS A 97 -21.08 -23.26 0.07
C CYS A 97 -22.52 -22.84 -0.27
N VAL A 98 -22.79 -22.61 -1.55
CA VAL A 98 -24.09 -22.14 -2.07
C VAL A 98 -25.27 -23.03 -1.68
N HIS A 99 -25.00 -24.30 -1.36
CA HIS A 99 -26.08 -25.23 -0.97
C HIS A 99 -26.68 -24.89 0.40
N ARG A 100 -25.89 -24.90 1.47
CA ARG A 100 -26.35 -24.67 2.85
C ARG A 100 -25.34 -23.98 3.75
N GLY A 101 -24.42 -23.25 3.18
CA GLY A 101 -23.53 -22.38 3.92
C GLY A 101 -22.36 -23.03 4.67
N ALA A 102 -22.09 -24.35 4.45
CA ALA A 102 -20.90 -24.94 5.04
C ALA A 102 -19.62 -24.28 4.50
N SER A 103 -18.64 -24.00 5.37
CA SER A 103 -17.40 -23.36 4.92
C SER A 103 -16.59 -24.28 4.02
N LEU A 104 -16.20 -23.78 2.85
CA LEU A 104 -15.27 -24.45 1.93
C LEU A 104 -13.83 -24.50 2.46
N GLU A 105 -13.52 -23.78 3.55
CA GLU A 105 -12.26 -23.94 4.28
C GLU A 105 -12.01 -25.39 4.72
N TYR A 106 -13.07 -26.11 5.03
CA TYR A 106 -13.03 -27.55 5.37
C TYR A 106 -13.20 -28.45 4.15
N GLY A 107 -13.19 -27.88 2.96
CA GLY A 107 -13.33 -28.62 1.72
C GLY A 107 -12.10 -29.44 1.38
N LYS A 108 -12.26 -30.35 0.44
CA LYS A 108 -11.15 -31.16 -0.12
C LYS A 108 -10.81 -30.66 -1.49
N ILE A 109 -9.56 -30.31 -1.70
CA ILE A 109 -9.03 -29.96 -3.03
C ILE A 109 -9.15 -31.17 -3.94
N GLN A 110 -9.66 -30.96 -5.15
CA GLN A 110 -9.85 -31.96 -6.19
C GLN A 110 -8.87 -31.72 -7.32
N GLN A 111 -8.83 -32.65 -8.32
CA GLN A 111 -8.07 -32.43 -9.56
C GLN A 111 -8.55 -31.12 -10.24
N HIS A 112 -9.84 -30.85 -10.22
CA HIS A 112 -10.46 -29.61 -10.66
C HIS A 112 -11.34 -29.10 -9.53
N GLY A 113 -10.99 -27.90 -9.02
CA GLY A 113 -11.77 -27.23 -8.00
C GLY A 113 -11.70 -27.81 -6.59
N ILE A 114 -12.78 -27.64 -5.83
CA ILE A 114 -12.88 -27.97 -4.40
C ILE A 114 -14.21 -28.67 -4.11
N SER A 115 -14.17 -29.72 -3.27
CA SER A 115 -15.35 -30.43 -2.78
C SER A 115 -15.76 -29.94 -1.41
N CYS A 116 -17.03 -29.55 -1.25
CA CYS A 116 -17.60 -29.19 0.05
C CYS A 116 -17.59 -30.40 1.00
N CYS A 117 -17.12 -30.19 2.21
CA CYS A 117 -17.02 -31.26 3.23
C CYS A 117 -18.35 -31.81 3.69
N TYR A 118 -19.46 -31.03 3.51
CA TYR A 118 -20.76 -31.43 4.08
C TYR A 118 -21.50 -32.42 3.20
N HIS A 119 -21.71 -32.14 1.91
CA HIS A 119 -22.44 -33.01 0.99
C HIS A 119 -21.66 -33.42 -0.26
N GLY A 120 -20.37 -33.11 -0.34
CA GLY A 120 -19.52 -33.53 -1.45
C GLY A 120 -19.77 -32.84 -2.79
N MET A 121 -20.52 -31.72 -2.80
CA MET A 121 -20.64 -30.92 -4.00
C MET A 121 -19.28 -30.38 -4.40
N VAL A 122 -18.95 -30.40 -5.70
CA VAL A 122 -17.65 -29.94 -6.23
C VAL A 122 -17.86 -28.69 -7.06
N PHE A 123 -17.07 -27.67 -6.79
CA PHE A 123 -17.07 -26.40 -7.51
C PHE A 123 -15.71 -26.15 -8.13
N ASP A 124 -15.70 -25.76 -9.40
CA ASP A 124 -14.50 -25.35 -10.12
C ASP A 124 -13.98 -24.00 -9.61
N VAL A 125 -12.78 -23.61 -10.03
CA VAL A 125 -12.14 -22.33 -9.68
C VAL A 125 -12.96 -21.11 -10.12
N ASP A 126 -13.80 -21.23 -11.14
CA ASP A 126 -14.71 -20.18 -11.61
C ASP A 126 -16.10 -20.22 -10.94
N GLY A 127 -16.30 -21.12 -9.98
CA GLY A 127 -17.56 -21.32 -9.28
C GLY A 127 -18.56 -22.24 -9.99
N THR A 128 -18.23 -22.78 -11.15
CA THR A 128 -19.09 -23.77 -11.84
C THR A 128 -19.25 -25.01 -10.96
N CYS A 129 -20.49 -25.46 -10.77
CA CYS A 129 -20.74 -26.69 -10.06
C CYS A 129 -20.38 -27.88 -10.98
N LEU A 130 -19.38 -28.67 -10.60
CA LEU A 130 -18.91 -29.81 -11.37
C LEU A 130 -19.61 -31.12 -11.01
N ARG A 131 -20.03 -31.25 -9.76
CA ARG A 131 -20.66 -32.47 -9.27
C ARG A 131 -21.65 -32.17 -8.12
N VAL A 132 -22.77 -32.84 -8.18
CA VAL A 132 -23.76 -32.91 -7.09
C VAL A 132 -24.00 -34.39 -6.78
N PRO A 133 -23.98 -34.83 -5.52
CA PRO A 133 -24.32 -36.21 -5.16
C PRO A 133 -25.83 -36.42 -5.19
N PHE A 134 -26.31 -37.07 -6.24
CA PHE A 134 -27.70 -37.52 -6.35
C PHE A 134 -27.76 -39.03 -6.26
N PRO A 135 -28.93 -39.59 -5.80
CA PRO A 135 -29.12 -41.02 -5.81
C PRO A 135 -29.06 -41.60 -7.22
N GLU A 136 -28.72 -42.89 -7.32
CA GLU A 136 -28.75 -43.64 -8.55
C GLU A 136 -30.18 -43.66 -9.12
N GLY A 137 -30.33 -43.36 -10.40
CA GLY A 137 -31.61 -43.25 -11.09
C GLY A 137 -32.20 -41.84 -11.13
N GLU A 138 -31.56 -40.86 -10.48
CA GLU A 138 -31.98 -39.44 -10.46
C GLU A 138 -30.96 -38.53 -11.21
N GLU A 139 -30.19 -39.08 -12.15
CA GLU A 139 -29.11 -38.38 -12.84
C GLU A 139 -29.58 -37.13 -13.59
N GLU A 140 -30.78 -37.21 -14.23
CA GLU A 140 -31.33 -36.06 -14.98
C GLU A 140 -31.71 -34.90 -14.04
N GLU A 141 -32.24 -35.21 -12.85
CA GLU A 141 -32.56 -34.20 -11.85
C GLU A 141 -31.29 -33.61 -11.28
N GLY A 142 -30.31 -34.45 -10.97
CA GLY A 142 -29.00 -34.04 -10.52
C GLY A 142 -28.30 -33.09 -11.50
N GLU A 143 -28.37 -33.40 -12.78
CA GLU A 143 -27.76 -32.54 -13.83
C GLU A 143 -28.51 -31.20 -13.97
N ARG A 144 -29.84 -31.19 -13.93
CA ARG A 144 -30.62 -29.95 -13.93
C ARG A 144 -30.30 -29.10 -12.72
N TYR A 145 -30.20 -29.68 -11.53
CA TYR A 145 -29.84 -28.96 -10.31
C TYR A 145 -28.41 -28.44 -10.39
N ARG A 146 -27.45 -29.26 -10.82
CA ARG A 146 -26.05 -28.86 -11.02
C ARG A 146 -25.93 -27.63 -11.93
N CYS A 147 -26.68 -27.60 -13.03
CA CYS A 147 -26.68 -26.47 -13.97
C CYS A 147 -27.42 -25.23 -13.43
N SER A 148 -28.23 -25.36 -12.39
CA SER A 148 -29.00 -24.25 -11.82
C SER A 148 -28.28 -23.49 -10.72
N ILE A 149 -27.16 -24.02 -10.21
CA ILE A 149 -26.43 -23.42 -9.10
C ILE A 149 -25.00 -23.05 -9.52
N ARG A 150 -24.48 -22.01 -8.90
CA ARG A 150 -23.08 -21.57 -9.06
C ARG A 150 -22.55 -21.03 -7.74
N GLN A 151 -21.33 -21.42 -7.35
CA GLN A 151 -20.62 -20.83 -6.23
C GLN A 151 -20.10 -19.45 -6.61
N GLY A 152 -20.19 -18.47 -5.69
CA GLY A 152 -19.56 -17.18 -5.90
C GLY A 152 -18.05 -17.34 -6.07
N ALA A 153 -17.49 -16.71 -7.08
CA ALA A 153 -16.06 -16.81 -7.43
C ALA A 153 -15.53 -15.50 -7.98
N TYR A 154 -14.25 -15.25 -7.75
CA TYR A 154 -13.52 -14.11 -8.31
C TYR A 154 -12.35 -14.58 -9.16
N LYS A 155 -12.10 -13.85 -10.25
CA LYS A 155 -10.97 -14.13 -11.13
C LYS A 155 -9.66 -13.85 -10.42
N THR A 156 -8.69 -14.74 -10.57
CA THR A 156 -7.36 -14.65 -9.97
C THR A 156 -6.25 -14.61 -11.01
N ILE A 157 -5.17 -13.94 -10.68
CA ILE A 157 -3.88 -13.94 -11.41
C ILE A 157 -2.78 -14.20 -10.40
N GLU A 158 -1.90 -15.16 -10.69
CA GLU A 158 -0.66 -15.32 -9.94
C GLU A 158 0.44 -14.52 -10.60
N HIS A 159 1.14 -13.68 -9.82
CA HIS A 159 2.19 -12.82 -10.32
C HIS A 159 3.29 -12.61 -9.27
N HIS A 160 4.52 -13.00 -9.59
CA HIS A 160 5.71 -12.87 -8.73
C HIS A 160 5.49 -13.26 -7.26
N GLY A 161 4.87 -14.42 -7.03
CA GLY A 161 4.64 -14.94 -5.67
C GLY A 161 3.47 -14.31 -4.90
N LEU A 162 2.66 -13.49 -5.55
CA LEU A 162 1.38 -13.00 -5.04
C LEU A 162 0.23 -13.50 -5.90
N VAL A 163 -0.91 -13.73 -5.26
CA VAL A 163 -2.19 -13.99 -5.92
C VAL A 163 -3.02 -12.73 -5.87
N PHE A 164 -3.42 -12.24 -7.03
CA PHE A 164 -4.31 -11.09 -7.20
C PHE A 164 -5.72 -11.55 -7.53
N ALA A 165 -6.70 -10.75 -7.11
CA ALA A 165 -8.09 -10.94 -7.49
C ALA A 165 -8.72 -9.63 -7.98
N TYR A 166 -9.63 -9.78 -8.94
CA TYR A 166 -10.57 -8.73 -9.32
C TYR A 166 -11.94 -9.07 -8.75
N MET A 167 -12.47 -8.17 -7.91
CA MET A 167 -13.70 -8.41 -7.14
C MET A 167 -14.90 -7.58 -7.65
N GLY A 168 -14.76 -6.91 -8.80
CA GLY A 168 -15.81 -6.14 -9.46
C GLY A 168 -16.62 -6.94 -10.47
N PRO A 169 -17.55 -6.27 -11.21
CA PRO A 169 -18.31 -6.91 -12.28
C PRO A 169 -17.39 -7.50 -13.36
N PRO A 170 -17.55 -8.79 -13.72
CA PRO A 170 -16.62 -9.47 -14.64
C PRO A 170 -16.45 -8.77 -16.00
N GLU A 171 -17.53 -8.16 -16.52
CA GLU A 171 -17.53 -7.43 -17.81
C GLU A 171 -16.78 -6.10 -17.76
N GLN A 172 -16.38 -5.65 -16.57
CA GLN A 172 -15.70 -4.37 -16.34
C GLN A 172 -14.26 -4.57 -15.86
N GLU A 173 -13.74 -5.77 -15.98
CA GLU A 173 -12.39 -6.11 -15.59
C GLU A 173 -11.36 -5.20 -16.30
N PRO A 174 -10.50 -4.47 -15.54
CA PRO A 174 -9.43 -3.69 -16.13
C PRO A 174 -8.25 -4.60 -16.54
N PRO A 175 -7.38 -4.16 -17.44
CA PRO A 175 -6.08 -4.81 -17.62
C PRO A 175 -5.35 -4.94 -16.28
N PHE A 176 -4.61 -6.03 -16.10
CA PHE A 176 -3.74 -6.17 -14.95
C PHE A 176 -2.59 -5.14 -15.07
N PRO A 177 -2.34 -4.30 -14.06
CA PRO A 177 -1.32 -3.26 -14.16
C PRO A 177 0.07 -3.83 -13.84
N GLU A 178 0.95 -3.85 -14.82
CA GLU A 178 2.36 -4.18 -14.67
C GLU A 178 3.20 -2.90 -14.58
N TRP A 179 3.32 -2.35 -13.38
CA TRP A 179 4.03 -1.09 -13.16
C TRP A 179 5.47 -1.15 -13.65
N GLU A 180 5.88 -0.20 -14.49
CA GLU A 180 7.22 -0.06 -15.09
C GLU A 180 7.71 -1.27 -15.89
N GLY A 181 6.86 -1.81 -16.73
CA GLY A 181 7.32 -2.88 -17.61
C GLY A 181 7.83 -4.08 -16.83
N ASN A 182 6.95 -4.69 -16.04
CA ASN A 182 7.17 -5.95 -15.32
C ASN A 182 8.03 -5.84 -14.07
N PHE A 183 8.05 -4.68 -13.40
CA PHE A 183 8.93 -4.57 -12.24
C PHE A 183 10.33 -5.03 -12.60
N THR A 184 10.85 -4.56 -13.74
CA THR A 184 12.15 -4.99 -14.23
C THR A 184 13.20 -4.68 -13.19
N VAL A 185 13.56 -5.67 -12.43
CA VAL A 185 14.66 -5.61 -11.49
C VAL A 185 15.95 -5.71 -12.27
N ALA A 186 17.02 -5.07 -11.79
CA ALA A 186 18.32 -5.18 -12.41
C ALA A 186 18.80 -6.64 -12.37
N GLU A 187 19.72 -7.00 -13.25
CA GLU A 187 20.32 -8.33 -13.25
C GLU A 187 20.91 -8.67 -11.88
N GLY A 188 20.49 -9.80 -11.32
CA GLY A 188 20.87 -10.25 -9.99
C GLY A 188 19.98 -9.75 -8.84
N ASP A 189 19.05 -8.82 -9.10
CA ASP A 189 18.02 -8.44 -8.14
C ASP A 189 16.81 -9.37 -8.24
N GLU A 190 16.03 -9.47 -7.18
CA GLU A 190 14.80 -10.27 -7.13
C GLU A 190 13.65 -9.49 -6.46
N LEU A 191 12.42 -9.83 -6.84
CA LEU A 191 11.21 -9.38 -6.17
C LEU A 191 10.86 -10.38 -5.07
N VAL A 192 10.91 -9.92 -3.82
CA VAL A 192 10.56 -10.73 -2.65
C VAL A 192 9.15 -10.33 -2.21
N PRO A 193 8.15 -11.23 -2.35
CA PRO A 193 6.79 -10.95 -1.92
C PRO A 193 6.70 -10.89 -0.41
N TYR A 194 5.82 -10.02 0.09
CA TYR A 194 5.56 -9.91 1.51
C TYR A 194 4.10 -9.54 1.79
N SER A 195 3.67 -9.78 3.02
CA SER A 195 2.37 -9.38 3.54
C SER A 195 2.51 -9.05 5.02
N ASN A 196 2.06 -7.87 5.43
CA ASN A 196 1.98 -7.44 6.82
C ASN A 196 0.54 -7.15 7.18
N PHE A 197 0.14 -7.51 8.40
CA PHE A 197 -1.20 -7.22 8.88
C PHE A 197 -1.20 -6.05 9.86
N GLN A 198 -2.20 -5.19 9.72
CA GLN A 198 -2.39 -4.01 10.57
C GLN A 198 -3.78 -4.07 11.20
N HIS A 199 -3.85 -3.97 12.53
CA HIS A 199 -5.11 -3.97 13.29
C HIS A 199 -5.76 -2.58 13.29
N CYS A 200 -5.95 -2.01 12.11
CA CYS A 200 -6.61 -0.72 11.95
C CYS A 200 -7.15 -0.55 10.53
N ASN A 201 -7.91 0.51 10.34
CA ASN A 201 -8.48 0.87 9.05
C ASN A 201 -7.40 1.12 7.98
N TRP A 202 -7.71 0.73 6.77
CA TRP A 202 -6.81 0.80 5.61
C TRP A 202 -6.33 2.23 5.29
N LEU A 203 -7.17 3.23 5.51
CA LEU A 203 -6.84 4.61 5.16
C LEU A 203 -5.73 5.18 6.04
N GLN A 204 -5.66 4.80 7.35
CA GLN A 204 -4.57 5.19 8.24
C GLN A 204 -3.22 4.65 7.75
N VAL A 205 -3.23 3.40 7.25
CA VAL A 205 -2.04 2.77 6.68
C VAL A 205 -1.64 3.44 5.36
N GLN A 206 -2.63 3.81 4.54
CA GLN A 206 -2.39 4.52 3.27
C GLN A 206 -1.86 5.94 3.51
N ASP A 207 -2.40 6.64 4.51
CA ASP A 207 -1.95 7.99 4.91
C ASP A 207 -0.48 8.01 5.33
N ASN A 208 -0.01 7.00 6.06
CA ASN A 208 1.39 6.87 6.45
C ASN A 208 2.34 6.90 5.24
N SER A 209 1.90 6.38 4.10
CA SER A 209 2.69 6.40 2.86
C SER A 209 2.86 7.80 2.25
N ALA A 210 1.97 8.74 2.55
CA ALA A 210 2.07 10.14 2.12
C ALA A 210 2.84 11.02 3.10
N ASP A 211 3.01 10.55 4.33
CA ASP A 211 3.73 11.26 5.38
C ASP A 211 5.22 10.90 5.36
N ASN A 212 6.06 11.86 5.00
CA ASN A 212 7.52 11.71 5.06
C ASN A 212 8.15 12.29 6.34
N TYR A 213 7.35 12.94 7.19
CA TYR A 213 7.87 13.56 8.42
C TYR A 213 8.01 12.57 9.57
N HIS A 214 7.16 11.53 9.63
CA HIS A 214 7.27 10.50 10.66
C HIS A 214 8.64 9.80 10.64
N THR A 215 9.31 9.77 9.47
CA THR A 215 10.60 9.09 9.32
C THR A 215 11.66 9.62 10.27
N MET A 216 11.64 10.91 10.60
CA MET A 216 12.57 11.50 11.58
C MET A 216 12.41 10.93 12.99
N ALA A 217 11.19 10.62 13.38
CA ALA A 217 10.90 10.15 14.73
C ALA A 217 10.93 8.63 14.83
N LEU A 218 10.40 7.92 13.83
CA LEU A 218 10.24 6.48 13.87
C LEU A 218 11.43 5.74 13.22
N HIS A 219 11.93 6.22 12.06
CA HIS A 219 12.94 5.48 11.31
C HIS A 219 14.38 5.90 11.62
N ALA A 220 14.64 7.14 11.97
CA ALA A 220 15.99 7.59 12.32
C ALA A 220 16.60 6.79 13.49
N LYS A 221 15.77 6.38 14.44
CA LYS A 221 16.21 5.58 15.61
C LYS A 221 16.63 4.16 15.24
N VAL A 222 15.86 3.50 14.37
CA VAL A 222 16.17 2.14 13.88
C VAL A 222 17.50 2.13 13.13
N GLN A 223 17.76 3.17 12.36
CA GLN A 223 18.98 3.32 11.58
C GLN A 223 20.23 3.49 12.45
N VAL A 224 20.11 4.24 13.55
CA VAL A 224 21.21 4.44 14.51
C VAL A 224 21.58 3.13 15.24
N THR A 225 20.65 2.23 15.44
CA THR A 225 20.89 0.93 16.10
C THR A 225 21.50 -0.12 15.18
N GLY A 226 21.53 0.14 13.85
CA GLY A 226 22.03 -0.82 12.84
C GLY A 226 21.10 -2.03 12.66
N GLU A 227 19.88 -1.96 13.16
CA GLU A 227 18.90 -3.04 12.99
C GLU A 227 18.35 -3.06 11.55
N HIS A 228 18.05 -4.27 11.09
CA HIS A 228 17.44 -4.46 9.77
C HIS A 228 15.99 -3.94 9.77
N TYR A 229 15.70 -2.96 8.92
CA TYR A 229 14.33 -2.53 8.66
C TYR A 229 13.74 -3.36 7.52
N GLN A 230 12.89 -4.32 7.87
CA GLN A 230 12.24 -5.21 6.89
C GLN A 230 13.23 -5.82 5.86
N GLY A 231 14.36 -6.35 6.34
CA GLY A 231 15.38 -6.99 5.53
C GLY A 231 16.40 -6.04 4.89
N THR A 232 16.24 -4.72 5.02
CA THR A 232 17.20 -3.73 4.50
C THR A 232 17.87 -2.95 5.64
N THR A 233 19.07 -2.44 5.38
CA THR A 233 19.78 -1.51 6.27
C THR A 233 20.06 -0.22 5.55
N PHE A 234 20.15 0.87 6.30
CA PHE A 234 20.57 2.16 5.76
C PHE A 234 22.07 2.34 5.98
N ASP A 235 22.76 3.01 5.07
CA ASP A 235 24.10 3.48 5.35
C ASP A 235 24.08 4.73 6.27
N GLU A 236 25.26 5.13 6.76
CA GLU A 236 25.37 6.29 7.66
C GLU A 236 24.84 7.58 7.04
N VAL A 237 24.97 7.74 5.73
CA VAL A 237 24.52 8.94 4.99
C VAL A 237 23.01 8.92 4.78
N GLY A 238 22.45 7.77 4.43
CA GLY A 238 21.02 7.57 4.37
C GLY A 238 20.35 7.78 5.73
N ALA A 239 20.95 7.26 6.79
CA ALA A 239 20.50 7.47 8.17
C ALA A 239 20.51 8.96 8.54
N ALA A 240 21.62 9.66 8.34
CA ALA A 240 21.74 11.10 8.63
C ALA A 240 20.72 11.93 7.86
N SER A 241 20.44 11.59 6.59
CA SER A 241 19.43 12.30 5.80
C SER A 241 18.02 12.16 6.37
N MET A 242 17.73 11.03 7.03
CA MET A 242 16.40 10.80 7.63
C MET A 242 16.17 11.59 8.92
N GLU A 243 17.21 12.00 9.63
CA GLU A 243 17.10 12.84 10.82
C GLU A 243 16.67 14.29 10.53
N VAL A 244 16.78 14.72 9.26
CA VAL A 244 16.46 16.07 8.85
C VAL A 244 15.04 16.18 8.31
N PRO A 245 14.22 17.18 8.75
CA PRO A 245 12.91 17.43 8.18
C PRO A 245 12.99 17.67 6.67
N PRO A 246 12.17 16.99 5.84
CA PRO A 246 12.14 17.26 4.42
C PRO A 246 11.41 18.56 4.08
N ASP A 247 11.86 19.29 3.06
CA ASP A 247 10.99 20.21 2.34
C ASP A 247 10.19 19.42 1.32
N MET A 248 8.85 19.40 1.50
CA MET A 248 7.94 18.58 0.70
C MET A 248 7.32 19.35 -0.47
N VAL A 249 7.23 18.67 -1.61
CA VAL A 249 6.45 19.08 -2.77
C VAL A 249 5.50 17.93 -3.13
N PHE A 250 4.23 18.25 -3.31
CA PHE A 250 3.20 17.30 -3.70
C PHE A 250 2.67 17.69 -5.08
N MET A 251 2.62 16.73 -6.01
CA MET A 251 2.16 16.96 -7.37
C MET A 251 1.23 15.83 -7.84
N PRO A 252 0.04 16.14 -8.38
CA PRO A 252 -0.78 15.13 -9.03
C PRO A 252 -0.04 14.52 -10.23
N ILE A 253 -0.13 13.21 -10.36
CA ILE A 253 0.49 12.41 -11.43
C ILE A 253 -0.55 11.54 -12.14
N HIS A 254 -0.16 10.90 -13.23
CA HIS A 254 -1.04 10.02 -14.01
C HIS A 254 -2.39 10.70 -14.37
N GLY A 255 -2.33 12.01 -14.69
CA GLY A 255 -3.54 12.77 -15.02
C GLY A 255 -4.53 12.94 -13.86
N GLY A 256 -4.06 12.88 -12.60
CA GLY A 256 -4.88 13.00 -11.40
C GLY A 256 -5.36 11.67 -10.82
N ARG A 257 -4.73 10.55 -11.23
CA ARG A 257 -4.95 9.20 -10.65
C ARG A 257 -4.01 8.88 -9.50
N GLY A 258 -3.05 9.75 -9.23
CA GLY A 258 -2.07 9.56 -8.18
C GLY A 258 -1.43 10.86 -7.72
N LEU A 259 -0.57 10.76 -6.72
CA LEU A 259 0.14 11.85 -6.07
C LEU A 259 1.62 11.49 -5.92
N ALA A 260 2.50 12.31 -6.49
CA ALA A 260 3.93 12.26 -6.19
C ALA A 260 4.22 13.10 -4.93
N CYS A 261 4.99 12.51 -4.02
CA CYS A 261 5.44 13.10 -2.76
C CYS A 261 6.97 13.23 -2.84
N ALA A 262 7.49 14.40 -3.18
CA ALA A 262 8.91 14.66 -3.31
C ALA A 262 9.43 15.38 -2.06
N GLY A 263 10.33 14.72 -1.32
CA GLY A 263 10.99 15.26 -0.14
C GLY A 263 12.46 15.59 -0.42
N ALA A 264 12.85 16.84 -0.22
CA ALA A 264 14.23 17.29 -0.34
C ALA A 264 14.87 17.47 1.03
N ARG A 265 16.05 16.88 1.23
CA ARG A 265 16.82 16.94 2.48
C ARG A 265 18.29 17.20 2.18
N ARG A 266 18.98 17.84 3.12
CA ARG A 266 20.44 17.84 3.13
C ARG A 266 20.95 16.58 3.82
N SER A 267 21.89 15.91 3.16
CA SER A 267 22.66 14.85 3.80
C SER A 267 23.91 15.43 4.48
N ASP A 268 24.51 16.45 3.84
CA ASP A 268 25.62 17.24 4.34
C ASP A 268 25.71 18.60 3.62
N ASP A 269 26.77 19.35 3.84
CA ASP A 269 26.96 20.68 3.24
C ASP A 269 27.11 20.66 1.71
N ASN A 270 27.42 19.53 1.10
CA ASN A 270 27.67 19.38 -0.33
C ASN A 270 26.61 18.54 -1.06
N HIS A 271 25.83 17.72 -0.34
CA HIS A 271 24.90 16.79 -0.95
C HIS A 271 23.45 17.09 -0.56
N MET A 272 22.60 17.17 -1.57
CA MET A 272 21.16 17.26 -1.41
C MET A 272 20.49 15.99 -1.91
N TYR A 273 19.76 15.33 -1.03
CA TYR A 273 18.99 14.13 -1.34
C TYR A 273 17.53 14.48 -1.63
N ILE A 274 17.05 14.07 -2.78
CA ILE A 274 15.64 14.23 -3.17
C ILE A 274 15.03 12.84 -3.41
N ARG A 275 14.09 12.49 -2.56
CA ARG A 275 13.34 11.25 -2.64
C ARG A 275 11.93 11.50 -3.13
N VAL A 276 11.54 10.87 -4.23
CA VAL A 276 10.18 10.89 -4.75
C VAL A 276 9.53 9.54 -4.48
N GLN A 277 8.47 9.55 -3.69
CA GLN A 277 7.54 8.43 -3.52
C GLN A 277 6.26 8.78 -4.23
N HIS A 278 5.44 7.79 -4.59
CA HIS A 278 4.13 8.11 -5.10
C HIS A 278 3.05 7.13 -4.63
N GLN A 279 1.85 7.65 -4.60
CA GLN A 279 0.64 6.89 -4.37
C GLN A 279 -0.23 6.90 -5.61
N VAL A 280 -0.89 5.79 -5.89
CA VAL A 280 -1.84 5.66 -6.98
C VAL A 280 -3.16 5.16 -6.43
N LEU A 281 -4.24 5.78 -6.87
CA LEU A 281 -5.59 5.34 -6.51
C LEU A 281 -5.85 3.89 -6.96
N PRO A 282 -6.59 3.12 -6.17
CA PRO A 282 -7.15 3.51 -4.88
C PRO A 282 -6.18 3.36 -3.70
N ASN A 283 -5.23 2.44 -3.72
CA ASN A 283 -4.52 1.98 -2.53
C ASN A 283 -3.10 1.48 -2.79
N LEU A 284 -2.50 1.87 -3.90
CA LEU A 284 -1.11 1.50 -4.24
C LEU A 284 -0.13 2.56 -3.77
N SER A 285 1.00 2.14 -3.22
CA SER A 285 2.13 3.01 -2.86
C SER A 285 3.43 2.43 -3.39
N LEU A 286 4.27 3.29 -3.97
CA LEU A 286 5.59 2.95 -4.42
C LEU A 286 6.62 3.81 -3.67
N HIS A 287 7.66 3.16 -3.16
CA HIS A 287 8.66 3.78 -2.32
C HIS A 287 10.02 3.71 -3.00
N ALA A 288 10.61 4.88 -3.16
CA ALA A 288 11.94 4.98 -3.73
C ALA A 288 13.00 4.45 -2.76
N TYR A 289 14.05 3.95 -3.36
CA TYR A 289 15.31 3.64 -2.75
C TYR A 289 15.82 4.74 -1.79
N THR A 290 16.47 4.35 -0.72
CA THR A 290 16.99 5.24 0.32
C THR A 290 18.51 5.12 0.43
N SER A 291 19.24 5.49 -0.61
CA SER A 291 20.70 5.70 -0.54
C SER A 291 21.49 4.63 0.26
N GLU A 292 21.18 3.35 0.06
CA GLU A 292 21.85 2.24 0.77
C GLU A 292 23.28 1.99 0.26
N ASP A 293 23.68 2.67 -0.81
CA ASP A 293 24.94 2.49 -1.51
C ASP A 293 25.96 3.62 -1.28
N GLY A 294 25.74 4.48 -0.29
CA GLY A 294 26.63 5.61 -0.01
C GLY A 294 26.68 6.63 -1.15
N PHE A 295 25.56 6.87 -1.83
CA PHE A 295 25.42 7.78 -2.98
C PHE A 295 26.16 7.37 -4.26
N LYS A 296 26.53 6.12 -4.42
CA LYS A 296 27.17 5.64 -5.67
C LYS A 296 26.26 5.80 -6.88
N LYS A 297 24.94 5.66 -6.68
CA LYS A 297 23.90 5.95 -7.69
C LYS A 297 23.35 7.35 -7.47
N LYS A 298 23.89 8.35 -8.16
CA LYS A 298 23.48 9.74 -7.96
C LYS A 298 22.07 10.03 -8.40
N PHE A 299 21.63 9.52 -9.55
CA PHE A 299 20.36 9.87 -10.15
C PHE A 299 19.53 8.67 -10.51
N PHE A 300 18.22 8.83 -10.35
CA PHE A 300 17.19 7.89 -10.72
C PHE A 300 17.36 6.50 -10.09
N GLY A 301 17.70 6.49 -8.80
CA GLY A 301 17.57 5.28 -8.00
C GLY A 301 16.10 4.89 -7.94
N ARG A 302 15.77 3.68 -8.48
CA ARG A 302 14.40 3.20 -8.70
C ARG A 302 13.68 2.89 -7.39
N PHE A 303 12.46 2.38 -7.47
CA PHE A 303 11.74 1.91 -6.30
C PHE A 303 12.42 0.65 -5.72
N HIS A 304 12.33 0.50 -4.41
CA HIS A 304 12.73 -0.72 -3.71
C HIS A 304 11.54 -1.46 -3.10
N MET A 305 10.37 -0.81 -3.06
CA MET A 305 9.15 -1.40 -2.53
C MET A 305 7.93 -0.91 -3.28
N ILE A 306 7.07 -1.85 -3.66
CA ILE A 306 5.71 -1.61 -4.14
C ILE A 306 4.76 -2.32 -3.18
N ARG A 307 3.69 -1.63 -2.76
CA ARG A 307 2.71 -2.22 -1.87
C ARG A 307 1.30 -1.73 -2.12
N TRP A 308 0.35 -2.63 -1.94
CA TRP A 308 -1.07 -2.35 -1.83
C TRP A 308 -1.47 -2.34 -0.37
N THR A 309 -2.27 -1.36 0.01
CA THR A 309 -2.94 -1.30 1.30
C THR A 309 -4.31 -1.92 1.13
N VAL A 310 -4.44 -3.22 1.39
CA VAL A 310 -5.64 -4.01 1.09
C VAL A 310 -6.53 -4.10 2.32
N PRO A 311 -7.74 -3.52 2.31
CA PRO A 311 -8.66 -3.68 3.42
C PRO A 311 -9.09 -5.14 3.59
N VAL A 312 -8.94 -5.68 4.79
CA VAL A 312 -9.56 -6.95 5.19
C VAL A 312 -11.03 -6.69 5.53
N ASP A 313 -11.25 -5.69 6.35
CA ASP A 313 -12.54 -5.10 6.71
C ASP A 313 -12.32 -3.65 7.19
N ASP A 314 -13.32 -3.04 7.83
CA ASP A 314 -13.26 -1.63 8.25
C ASP A 314 -12.19 -1.34 9.31
N VAL A 315 -11.70 -2.35 10.03
CA VAL A 315 -10.79 -2.22 11.17
C VAL A 315 -9.52 -3.06 11.06
N ASN A 316 -9.34 -3.76 9.95
CA ASN A 316 -8.17 -4.57 9.68
C ASN A 316 -7.70 -4.40 8.24
N THR A 317 -6.38 -4.40 8.05
CA THR A 317 -5.72 -4.15 6.77
C THR A 317 -4.56 -5.10 6.56
N LYS A 318 -4.32 -5.50 5.32
CA LYS A 318 -3.07 -6.12 4.89
C LYS A 318 -2.27 -5.17 4.02
N MET A 319 -1.01 -4.97 4.31
CA MET A 319 -0.05 -4.43 3.35
C MET A 319 0.57 -5.59 2.59
N MET A 320 0.38 -5.64 1.29
CA MET A 320 0.92 -6.71 0.44
C MET A 320 1.66 -6.12 -0.75
N GLY A 321 2.77 -6.73 -1.12
CA GLY A 321 3.54 -6.22 -2.24
C GLY A 321 4.88 -6.94 -2.40
N TRP A 322 5.84 -6.24 -2.97
CA TRP A 322 7.20 -6.73 -3.17
C TRP A 322 8.24 -5.76 -2.64
N ARG A 323 9.34 -6.33 -2.17
CA ARG A 323 10.61 -5.64 -2.03
C ARG A 323 11.56 -6.09 -3.11
N VAL A 324 12.34 -5.14 -3.63
CA VAL A 324 13.47 -5.44 -4.51
C VAL A 324 14.68 -5.69 -3.63
N MET A 325 15.30 -6.86 -3.76
CA MET A 325 16.47 -7.28 -3.01
C MET A 325 17.56 -7.70 -3.98
N GLY A 326 18.80 -7.34 -3.69
CA GLY A 326 19.95 -7.72 -4.50
C GLY A 326 20.95 -6.58 -4.73
N PRO A 327 22.03 -6.83 -5.49
CA PRO A 327 23.15 -5.90 -5.66
C PRO A 327 22.75 -4.60 -6.38
N GLY A 328 21.65 -4.61 -7.13
CA GLY A 328 21.11 -3.42 -7.78
C GLY A 328 20.54 -2.39 -6.79
N ILE A 329 20.03 -2.84 -5.65
CA ILE A 329 19.48 -2.01 -4.59
C ILE A 329 20.47 -1.94 -3.42
N ASP A 330 20.92 -3.07 -2.91
CA ASP A 330 21.85 -3.18 -1.79
C ASP A 330 23.26 -3.51 -2.29
N THR A 331 24.01 -2.50 -2.66
CA THR A 331 25.38 -2.67 -3.19
C THR A 331 26.38 -3.12 -2.13
N ARG A 332 26.01 -3.07 -0.84
CA ARG A 332 26.85 -3.54 0.28
C ARG A 332 26.61 -5.02 0.60
N GLY A 333 25.48 -5.59 0.14
CA GLY A 333 25.09 -6.97 0.42
C GLY A 333 24.77 -7.24 1.89
N VAL A 334 24.29 -6.22 2.61
CA VAL A 334 23.95 -6.32 4.05
C VAL A 334 22.49 -6.62 4.31
N GLY A 335 21.65 -6.54 3.28
CA GLY A 335 20.23 -6.90 3.38
C GLY A 335 20.03 -8.39 3.60
N ASP A 336 18.98 -8.74 4.31
CA ASP A 336 18.59 -10.13 4.58
C ASP A 336 17.16 -10.37 4.10
N LYS A 337 17.03 -11.03 2.95
CA LYS A 337 15.72 -11.32 2.36
C LYS A 337 14.86 -12.26 3.20
N SER A 338 15.46 -13.07 4.07
CA SER A 338 14.70 -13.95 4.96
C SER A 338 13.85 -13.15 5.96
N LEU A 339 14.26 -11.93 6.28
CA LEU A 339 13.52 -11.03 7.17
C LEU A 339 12.34 -10.33 6.49
N VAL A 340 12.31 -10.27 5.16
CA VAL A 340 11.20 -9.63 4.42
C VAL A 340 9.89 -10.38 4.57
N GLY A 341 9.95 -11.71 4.58
CA GLY A 341 8.77 -12.57 4.78
C GLY A 341 8.52 -12.98 6.24
N TYR A 342 9.46 -12.73 7.13
CA TYR A 342 9.47 -13.30 8.48
C TYR A 342 8.29 -12.82 9.34
N GLU A 343 8.07 -11.51 9.43
CA GLU A 343 6.90 -10.94 10.13
C GLU A 343 5.59 -11.45 9.54
N THR A 344 5.61 -11.78 8.27
CA THR A 344 4.45 -12.24 7.52
C THR A 344 4.05 -13.65 7.89
N ILE A 345 5.02 -14.59 8.00
CA ILE A 345 4.74 -16.01 8.25
C ILE A 345 4.24 -16.18 9.68
N ASP A 346 4.94 -15.67 10.67
CA ASP A 346 4.53 -15.75 12.08
C ASP A 346 3.19 -15.07 12.31
N PHE A 347 2.96 -13.95 11.65
CA PHE A 347 1.72 -13.22 11.77
C PHE A 347 0.55 -13.95 11.11
N LEU A 348 0.74 -14.51 9.91
CA LEU A 348 -0.27 -15.30 9.20
C LEU A 348 -0.55 -16.61 9.94
N GLU A 349 0.46 -17.28 10.47
CA GLU A 349 0.29 -18.46 11.31
C GLU A 349 -0.48 -18.13 12.59
N GLY A 350 -0.20 -16.99 13.20
CA GLY A 350 -0.96 -16.46 14.31
C GLY A 350 -2.44 -16.24 13.96
N GLN A 351 -2.74 -15.71 12.78
CA GLN A 351 -4.11 -15.51 12.30
C GLN A 351 -4.83 -16.83 11.98
N VAL A 352 -4.16 -17.76 11.32
CA VAL A 352 -4.71 -19.11 11.09
C VAL A 352 -5.00 -19.80 12.40
N ALA A 353 -4.09 -19.69 13.40
CA ALA A 353 -4.30 -20.23 14.73
C ALA A 353 -5.48 -19.58 15.48
N LEU A 354 -5.74 -18.27 15.26
CA LEU A 354 -6.90 -17.56 15.82
C LEU A 354 -8.23 -18.03 15.22
N ARG A 355 -8.21 -18.58 14.00
CA ARG A 355 -9.41 -19.04 13.27
C ARG A 355 -9.69 -20.53 13.39
N ARG A 356 -8.95 -21.26 14.22
CA ARG A 356 -9.25 -22.69 14.47
C ARG A 356 -10.65 -22.86 15.07
N PRO A 357 -11.38 -23.93 14.70
CA PRO A 357 -12.76 -24.15 15.13
C PRO A 357 -13.00 -24.05 16.63
N GLU A 358 -12.03 -24.48 17.43
CA GLU A 358 -12.07 -24.38 18.89
C GLU A 358 -12.07 -22.94 19.41
N ARG A 359 -11.77 -21.97 18.54
CA ARG A 359 -11.74 -20.54 18.85
C ARG A 359 -12.83 -19.73 18.13
N PHE A 360 -13.57 -20.33 17.21
CA PHE A 360 -14.75 -19.71 16.60
C PHE A 360 -15.77 -19.35 17.69
N GLY A 361 -16.12 -18.08 17.78
CA GLY A 361 -17.03 -17.56 18.80
C GLY A 361 -16.39 -17.04 20.07
N LYS A 362 -15.07 -17.19 20.26
CA LYS A 362 -14.34 -16.60 21.40
C LYS A 362 -13.66 -15.27 21.10
N TYR A 363 -13.49 -14.95 19.82
CA TYR A 363 -12.90 -13.68 19.40
C TYR A 363 -13.90 -12.91 18.54
N LYS A 364 -14.62 -12.02 19.18
CA LYS A 364 -15.17 -10.88 18.48
C LYS A 364 -14.00 -9.96 18.13
N LEU A 365 -14.17 -9.11 17.10
CA LEU A 365 -13.18 -8.09 16.75
C LEU A 365 -12.78 -7.23 17.97
N GLU A 366 -13.73 -7.03 18.88
CA GLU A 366 -13.57 -6.38 20.19
C GLU A 366 -12.69 -7.19 21.18
N ASP A 367 -12.47 -8.49 20.93
CA ASP A 367 -11.65 -9.38 21.74
C ASP A 367 -10.25 -9.59 21.14
N MET A 368 -9.95 -9.04 19.96
CA MET A 368 -8.57 -8.95 19.49
C MET A 368 -7.82 -8.08 20.50
N PRO A 369 -6.68 -8.57 21.06
CA PRO A 369 -6.02 -7.78 22.06
C PRO A 369 -5.78 -6.39 21.46
N PRO A 370 -6.27 -5.33 22.12
CA PRO A 370 -5.70 -4.04 21.86
C PRO A 370 -4.19 -4.22 21.95
N ILE A 371 -3.42 -3.39 21.29
CA ILE A 371 -1.98 -3.29 21.57
C ILE A 371 -1.87 -3.43 23.07
N PRO A 372 -1.17 -4.46 23.59
CA PRO A 372 -1.16 -4.68 25.03
C PRO A 372 -0.79 -3.34 25.66
N SER A 373 -1.69 -2.74 26.39
CA SER A 373 -1.45 -1.45 27.05
C SER A 373 -0.23 -1.54 27.99
N ASP A 374 0.18 -2.77 28.30
CA ASP A 374 1.35 -3.12 29.10
C ASP A 374 2.58 -3.53 28.26
N HIS A 375 2.52 -3.52 26.93
CA HIS A 375 3.66 -3.85 26.06
C HIS A 375 4.89 -2.99 26.42
N ARG A 376 4.72 -1.69 26.60
CA ARG A 376 5.79 -0.80 27.07
C ARG A 376 6.18 -1.03 28.53
N ALA A 377 5.27 -1.43 29.39
CA ALA A 377 5.55 -1.71 30.79
C ALA A 377 6.39 -2.99 30.97
N ARG A 378 6.36 -3.91 30.01
CA ARG A 378 7.15 -5.15 30.00
C ARG A 378 8.51 -4.98 29.35
N ALA A 379 8.70 -3.98 28.51
CA ALA A 379 9.97 -3.68 27.88
C ALA A 379 10.93 -3.02 28.87
N ASN A 380 12.23 -3.32 28.76
CA ASN A 380 13.21 -2.54 29.48
C ASN A 380 13.25 -1.11 28.92
N TYR A 381 13.75 -0.15 29.70
CA TYR A 381 13.74 1.27 29.32
C TYR A 381 14.41 1.54 27.97
N LYS A 382 15.51 0.83 27.68
CA LYS A 382 16.24 1.01 26.42
C LYS A 382 15.38 0.58 25.24
N ASP A 383 14.78 -0.61 25.28
CA ASP A 383 13.92 -1.11 24.20
C ASP A 383 12.68 -0.23 24.04
N ALA A 384 12.08 0.23 25.16
CA ALA A 384 10.95 1.15 25.12
C ALA A 384 11.27 2.53 24.50
N GLN A 385 12.54 2.92 24.38
CA GLN A 385 12.94 4.15 23.69
C GLN A 385 13.03 3.97 22.17
N TYR A 386 13.35 2.76 21.68
CA TYR A 386 13.51 2.45 20.27
C TYR A 386 12.26 1.84 19.63
N ALA A 387 11.35 1.28 20.41
CA ALA A 387 9.96 1.01 20.06
C ALA A 387 9.09 2.18 20.56
N PRO A 388 8.06 2.63 19.84
CA PRO A 388 7.34 2.02 18.73
C PRO A 388 7.93 2.30 17.35
N GLY A 389 7.49 1.46 16.37
CA GLY A 389 7.64 1.69 14.94
C GLY A 389 6.35 2.18 14.28
N ASP A 390 6.28 2.05 12.94
CA ASP A 390 5.08 2.41 12.15
C ASP A 390 3.83 1.66 12.62
N TYR A 391 3.97 0.37 12.92
CA TYR A 391 2.85 -0.46 13.35
C TYR A 391 2.13 0.15 14.55
N GLU A 392 2.84 0.36 15.65
CA GLU A 392 2.26 0.91 16.88
C GLU A 392 1.73 2.34 16.69
N ALA A 393 2.46 3.16 15.91
CA ALA A 393 2.05 4.53 15.65
C ALA A 393 0.71 4.58 14.89
N ILE A 394 0.55 3.74 13.88
CA ILE A 394 -0.64 3.71 13.03
C ILE A 394 -1.83 3.09 13.78
N ILE A 395 -1.67 1.90 14.36
CA ILE A 395 -2.79 1.20 15.01
C ILE A 395 -3.27 1.90 16.29
N SER A 396 -2.40 2.70 16.94
CA SER A 396 -2.77 3.48 18.13
C SER A 396 -3.66 4.70 17.83
N GLN A 397 -3.87 5.05 16.57
CA GLN A 397 -4.80 6.11 16.17
C GLN A 397 -6.28 5.74 16.32
N ARG A 398 -6.61 4.62 16.89
CA ARG A 398 -7.90 3.91 16.99
C ARG A 398 -8.07 2.86 15.88
N PRO A 399 -8.99 1.89 16.03
CA PRO A 399 -9.31 0.94 14.95
C PRO A 399 -9.71 1.62 13.63
N VAL A 400 -10.44 2.74 13.72
CA VAL A 400 -10.71 3.67 12.61
C VAL A 400 -10.40 5.08 13.09
N ALA A 401 -9.44 5.75 12.47
CA ALA A 401 -9.07 7.12 12.82
C ALA A 401 -10.23 8.09 12.61
N ILE A 402 -10.38 9.02 13.54
CA ILE A 402 -11.44 10.02 13.50
C ILE A 402 -10.86 11.32 12.93
N HIS A 403 -10.96 11.51 11.62
CA HIS A 403 -10.38 12.65 10.92
C HIS A 403 -10.85 14.01 11.45
N ALA A 404 -12.05 14.08 11.97
CA ALA A 404 -12.59 15.31 12.58
C ALA A 404 -11.88 15.75 13.88
N LEU A 405 -11.03 14.88 14.45
CA LEU A 405 -10.21 15.21 15.63
C LEU A 405 -8.78 15.60 15.28
N GLU A 406 -8.40 15.49 14.03
CA GLU A 406 -7.06 15.87 13.57
C GLU A 406 -6.82 17.36 13.69
N ASN A 407 -5.58 17.75 13.98
CA ASN A 407 -5.13 19.13 14.01
C ASN A 407 -4.03 19.29 12.95
N PRO A 408 -4.40 19.44 11.67
CA PRO A 408 -3.46 19.39 10.57
C PRO A 408 -2.45 20.53 10.59
N THR A 409 -1.27 20.21 10.11
CA THR A 409 -0.20 21.16 9.85
C THR A 409 0.13 21.18 8.36
N LYS A 410 1.02 22.06 7.93
CA LYS A 410 1.45 22.13 6.52
C LYS A 410 2.18 20.88 6.02
N PHE A 411 2.76 20.07 6.89
CA PHE A 411 3.44 18.84 6.50
C PHE A 411 2.47 17.67 6.26
N ASP A 412 1.23 17.77 6.73
CA ASP A 412 0.17 16.78 6.46
C ASP A 412 -0.49 16.99 5.09
N ALA A 413 -0.07 18.02 4.33
CA ALA A 413 -0.72 18.38 3.08
C ALA A 413 -0.82 17.21 2.07
N GLY A 414 0.16 16.32 2.02
CA GLY A 414 0.18 15.15 1.13
C GLY A 414 -0.98 14.21 1.40
N LEU A 415 -1.19 13.84 2.66
CA LEU A 415 -2.28 12.93 3.02
C LEU A 415 -3.66 13.54 2.75
N TYR A 416 -3.86 14.84 3.02
CA TYR A 416 -5.12 15.51 2.70
C TYR A 416 -5.37 15.63 1.18
N MET A 417 -4.30 15.86 0.40
CA MET A 417 -4.39 15.83 -1.06
C MET A 417 -4.78 14.44 -1.57
N PHE A 418 -4.19 13.38 -1.03
CA PHE A 418 -4.53 12.01 -1.42
C PHE A 418 -5.97 11.65 -1.02
N ARG A 419 -6.38 11.93 0.22
CA ARG A 419 -7.77 11.74 0.67
C ARG A 419 -8.77 12.51 -0.20
N LYS A 420 -8.40 13.72 -0.64
CA LYS A 420 -9.23 14.49 -1.58
C LYS A 420 -9.32 13.82 -2.94
N LEU A 421 -8.19 13.37 -3.51
CA LEU A 421 -8.18 12.65 -4.79
C LEU A 421 -9.05 11.38 -4.71
N LEU A 422 -8.92 10.62 -3.63
CA LEU A 422 -9.72 9.42 -3.38
C LEU A 422 -11.22 9.77 -3.29
N ARG A 423 -11.59 10.76 -2.50
CA ARG A 423 -12.98 11.20 -2.35
C ARG A 423 -13.58 11.67 -3.67
N ASP A 424 -12.84 12.44 -4.44
CA ASP A 424 -13.27 12.92 -5.75
C ASP A 424 -13.46 11.75 -6.73
N ALA A 425 -12.63 10.72 -6.63
CA ALA A 425 -12.76 9.49 -7.42
C ALA A 425 -13.98 8.66 -7.01
N VAL A 426 -14.16 8.42 -5.72
CA VAL A 426 -15.30 7.69 -5.15
C VAL A 426 -16.63 8.36 -5.50
N ARG A 427 -16.69 9.69 -5.45
CA ARG A 427 -17.87 10.49 -5.81
C ARG A 427 -18.07 10.67 -7.32
N GLY A 428 -17.11 10.23 -8.13
CA GLY A 428 -17.15 10.44 -9.59
C GLY A 428 -16.90 11.89 -10.03
N THR A 429 -16.47 12.78 -9.13
CA THR A 429 -16.15 14.19 -9.48
C THR A 429 -14.80 14.32 -10.16
N ASN A 430 -13.89 13.37 -9.96
CA ASN A 430 -12.68 13.19 -10.74
C ASN A 430 -12.93 12.13 -11.83
N SER A 431 -13.44 12.56 -12.99
CA SER A 431 -13.77 11.63 -14.08
C SER A 431 -12.58 10.79 -14.56
N LYS A 432 -11.36 11.31 -14.52
CA LYS A 432 -10.14 10.59 -14.94
C LYS A 432 -9.80 9.42 -14.02
N ALA A 433 -10.22 9.48 -12.77
CA ALA A 433 -10.01 8.43 -11.78
C ALA A 433 -11.20 7.48 -11.64
N SER A 434 -12.26 7.62 -12.48
CA SER A 434 -13.29 6.58 -12.53
C SER A 434 -12.68 5.25 -12.97
N PRO A 435 -13.19 4.10 -12.50
CA PRO A 435 -12.65 2.80 -12.85
C PRO A 435 -12.54 2.57 -14.37
N GLU A 436 -13.53 3.03 -15.15
CA GLU A 436 -13.56 2.91 -16.60
C GLU A 436 -12.45 3.72 -17.26
N GLN A 437 -12.24 4.96 -16.82
CA GLN A 437 -11.18 5.82 -17.31
C GLN A 437 -9.80 5.38 -16.84
N PHE A 438 -9.73 4.77 -15.68
CA PHE A 438 -8.50 4.14 -15.21
C PHE A 438 -8.13 2.93 -16.08
N ALA A 439 -9.10 2.06 -16.38
CA ALA A 439 -8.92 0.92 -17.27
C ALA A 439 -8.55 1.36 -18.71
N ALA A 440 -9.16 2.44 -19.22
CA ALA A 440 -8.80 3.01 -20.53
C ALA A 440 -7.35 3.50 -20.54
N TRP A 441 -6.95 4.25 -19.52
CA TRP A 441 -5.57 4.70 -19.38
C TRP A 441 -4.56 3.55 -19.27
N LEU A 442 -4.88 2.46 -18.54
CA LEU A 442 -4.02 1.28 -18.50
C LEU A 442 -3.85 0.66 -19.91
N ARG A 443 -4.91 0.61 -20.72
CA ARG A 443 -4.81 0.13 -22.11
C ARG A 443 -3.94 1.05 -22.98
N GLU A 444 -4.07 2.37 -22.81
CA GLU A 444 -3.26 3.37 -23.53
C GLU A 444 -1.76 3.23 -23.24
N CYS A 445 -1.38 2.91 -21.99
CA CYS A 445 0.02 2.66 -21.63
C CYS A 445 0.45 1.19 -21.76
N GLY A 446 -0.33 0.36 -22.45
CA GLY A 446 -0.01 -1.06 -22.71
C GLY A 446 -0.07 -1.95 -21.47
N GLY A 447 -0.75 -1.53 -20.41
CA GLY A 447 -0.75 -2.23 -19.12
C GLY A 447 0.47 -1.94 -18.24
N GLU A 448 1.43 -1.15 -18.73
CA GLU A 448 2.72 -0.89 -18.10
C GLU A 448 2.89 0.60 -17.73
N PRO A 449 2.18 1.11 -16.70
CA PRO A 449 2.34 2.48 -16.28
C PRO A 449 3.73 2.74 -15.66
N ASN A 450 4.31 3.90 -15.96
CA ASN A 450 5.59 4.29 -15.40
C ASN A 450 5.49 4.62 -13.91
N SER A 451 6.54 4.29 -13.15
CA SER A 451 6.71 4.76 -11.77
C SER A 451 7.38 6.13 -11.75
N TYR A 452 6.97 6.98 -10.79
CA TYR A 452 7.66 8.25 -10.50
C TYR A 452 8.57 8.14 -9.28
N CYS A 453 8.72 6.95 -8.72
CA CYS A 453 9.66 6.73 -7.63
C CYS A 453 11.10 6.97 -8.07
N SER A 454 11.81 7.81 -7.34
CA SER A 454 13.25 7.97 -7.54
C SER A 454 13.95 8.49 -6.29
N GLY A 455 15.16 7.97 -6.04
CA GLY A 455 16.13 8.56 -5.15
C GLY A 455 17.18 9.31 -5.99
N ASN A 456 17.49 10.55 -5.62
CA ASN A 456 18.40 11.40 -6.39
C ASN A 456 19.31 12.17 -5.45
N VAL A 457 20.61 12.15 -5.73
CA VAL A 457 21.62 12.91 -4.98
C VAL A 457 22.24 13.95 -5.89
N PHE A 458 22.13 15.22 -5.50
CA PHE A 458 22.72 16.35 -6.18
C PHE A 458 23.95 16.83 -5.43
N ASP A 459 25.07 16.98 -6.15
CA ASP A 459 26.30 17.61 -5.63
C ASP A 459 26.13 19.13 -5.70
N LEU A 460 25.53 19.69 -4.69
CA LEU A 460 25.21 21.11 -4.62
C LEU A 460 25.60 21.66 -3.24
N PRO A 461 26.52 22.63 -3.15
CA PRO A 461 26.82 23.28 -1.89
C PRO A 461 25.59 23.89 -1.23
N VAL A 462 25.64 24.03 0.09
CA VAL A 462 24.55 24.66 0.87
C VAL A 462 24.31 26.10 0.41
N GLY A 463 23.05 26.57 0.49
CA GLY A 463 22.66 27.94 0.17
C GLY A 463 23.33 28.98 1.08
N ARG A 464 23.53 30.21 0.56
CA ARG A 464 24.12 31.31 1.32
C ARG A 464 23.23 31.80 2.46
N THR A 465 21.91 31.66 2.29
CA THR A 465 20.90 31.96 3.33
C THR A 465 19.94 30.81 3.51
N LYS A 466 19.20 30.79 4.63
CA LYS A 466 18.15 29.80 4.87
C LYS A 466 17.02 29.88 3.85
N GLU A 467 16.66 31.07 3.40
CA GLU A 467 15.61 31.32 2.41
C GLU A 467 16.02 30.78 1.03
N GLU A 468 17.27 31.04 0.63
CA GLU A 468 17.84 30.49 -0.59
C GLU A 468 17.83 28.95 -0.56
N GLU A 469 18.24 28.37 0.54
CA GLU A 469 18.29 26.92 0.73
C GLU A 469 16.91 26.27 0.65
N VAL A 470 15.90 26.82 1.33
CA VAL A 470 14.52 26.32 1.26
C VAL A 470 13.96 26.45 -0.17
N THR A 471 14.23 27.57 -0.83
CA THR A 471 13.79 27.81 -2.21
C THR A 471 14.42 26.81 -3.16
N LEU A 472 15.73 26.55 -3.01
CA LEU A 472 16.44 25.57 -3.82
C LEU A 472 15.90 24.14 -3.63
N ARG A 473 15.69 23.70 -2.39
CA ARG A 473 15.16 22.36 -2.09
C ARG A 473 13.80 22.14 -2.76
N ARG A 474 12.89 23.09 -2.63
CA ARG A 474 11.56 23.02 -3.25
C ARG A 474 11.61 23.10 -4.76
N TYR A 475 12.48 23.94 -5.30
CA TYR A 475 12.71 24.03 -6.75
C TYR A 475 13.16 22.69 -7.31
N LEU A 476 14.21 22.10 -6.75
CA LEU A 476 14.75 20.82 -7.20
C LEU A 476 13.74 19.68 -7.06
N ALA A 477 13.05 19.57 -5.91
CA ALA A 477 12.02 18.57 -5.72
C ALA A 477 10.92 18.65 -6.81
N ARG A 478 10.50 19.86 -7.17
CA ARG A 478 9.53 20.08 -8.26
C ARG A 478 10.09 19.70 -9.62
N GLN A 479 11.34 20.11 -9.92
CA GLN A 479 11.97 19.79 -11.20
C GLN A 479 12.18 18.29 -11.38
N VAL A 480 12.55 17.56 -10.34
CA VAL A 480 12.66 16.09 -10.39
C VAL A 480 11.32 15.46 -10.80
N VAL A 481 10.22 15.83 -10.15
CA VAL A 481 8.89 15.29 -10.52
C VAL A 481 8.51 15.69 -11.95
N THR A 482 8.83 16.91 -12.38
CA THR A 482 8.56 17.38 -13.75
C THR A 482 9.33 16.55 -14.79
N ILE A 483 10.62 16.31 -14.58
CA ILE A 483 11.45 15.46 -15.46
C ILE A 483 10.90 14.04 -15.54
N LEU A 484 10.49 13.47 -14.40
CA LEU A 484 9.86 12.14 -14.37
C LEU A 484 8.56 12.12 -15.19
N THR A 485 7.76 13.17 -15.11
CA THR A 485 6.51 13.30 -15.89
C THR A 485 6.79 13.48 -17.39
N GLU A 486 7.81 14.25 -17.76
CA GLU A 486 8.24 14.44 -19.15
C GLU A 486 8.70 13.13 -19.81
N SER A 487 9.12 12.15 -18.99
CA SER A 487 9.58 10.84 -19.46
C SER A 487 8.46 9.80 -19.67
N ASP A 488 7.18 10.17 -19.53
CA ASP A 488 6.06 9.21 -19.52
C ASP A 488 5.90 8.39 -20.81
N SER A 489 6.27 8.95 -21.94
CA SER A 489 6.23 8.25 -23.23
C SER A 489 7.39 7.28 -23.45
N LEU A 490 8.42 7.33 -22.60
CA LEU A 490 9.63 6.51 -22.71
C LEU A 490 9.55 5.30 -21.79
N LYS A 491 10.28 4.23 -22.13
CA LYS A 491 10.33 2.97 -21.38
C LYS A 491 11.76 2.44 -21.23
N GLY A 492 11.96 1.61 -20.20
CA GLY A 492 13.20 0.88 -19.99
C GLY A 492 14.46 1.76 -19.99
N SER A 493 15.51 1.31 -20.66
CA SER A 493 16.82 2.00 -20.72
C SER A 493 16.77 3.38 -21.37
N GLU A 494 15.87 3.60 -22.32
CA GLU A 494 15.69 4.91 -22.95
C GLU A 494 15.16 5.94 -21.95
N ARG A 495 14.17 5.55 -21.13
CA ARG A 495 13.67 6.38 -20.04
C ARG A 495 14.75 6.66 -19.00
N ASP A 496 15.51 5.64 -18.62
CA ASP A 496 16.59 5.76 -17.65
C ASP A 496 17.64 6.77 -18.10
N ALA A 497 18.08 6.67 -19.36
CA ALA A 497 19.05 7.61 -19.93
C ALA A 497 18.49 9.03 -19.95
N PHE A 498 17.28 9.23 -20.47
CA PHE A 498 16.63 10.53 -20.51
C PHE A 498 16.54 11.20 -19.14
N VAL A 499 16.06 10.47 -18.12
CA VAL A 499 15.88 11.02 -16.77
C VAL A 499 17.24 11.38 -16.16
N LYS A 500 18.23 10.51 -16.27
CA LYS A 500 19.59 10.76 -15.74
C LYS A 500 20.24 11.97 -16.39
N ASP A 501 20.20 12.06 -17.72
CA ASP A 501 20.78 13.20 -18.47
C ASP A 501 20.12 14.53 -18.08
N LYS A 502 18.77 14.53 -17.92
CA LYS A 502 18.03 15.71 -17.49
C LYS A 502 18.34 16.13 -16.06
N LEU A 503 18.49 15.18 -15.14
CA LEU A 503 18.87 15.48 -13.75
C LEU A 503 20.29 15.98 -13.63
N GLU A 504 21.22 15.45 -14.42
CA GLU A 504 22.58 15.96 -14.50
C GLU A 504 22.62 17.38 -15.07
N ALA A 505 21.90 17.63 -16.16
CA ALA A 505 21.77 18.97 -16.73
C ALA A 505 21.17 19.98 -15.73
N LEU A 506 20.15 19.56 -14.96
CA LEU A 506 19.59 20.37 -13.88
C LEU A 506 20.63 20.73 -12.82
N GLN A 507 21.46 19.78 -12.40
CA GLN A 507 22.55 20.04 -11.46
C GLN A 507 23.54 21.09 -12.00
N GLN A 508 23.96 20.94 -13.26
CA GLN A 508 24.89 21.87 -13.89
C GLN A 508 24.31 23.29 -14.05
N ASP A 509 23.01 23.39 -14.43
CA ASP A 509 22.33 24.68 -14.52
C ASP A 509 22.28 25.41 -13.16
N VAL A 510 21.96 24.69 -12.09
CA VAL A 510 21.95 25.25 -10.72
C VAL A 510 23.33 25.72 -10.29
N LEU A 511 24.40 24.95 -10.57
CA LEU A 511 25.78 25.33 -10.26
C LEU A 511 26.19 26.59 -11.03
N ALA A 512 25.89 26.67 -12.32
CA ALA A 512 26.21 27.83 -13.15
C ALA A 512 25.51 29.12 -12.66
N ARG A 513 24.23 29.06 -12.30
CA ARG A 513 23.45 30.18 -11.75
C ARG A 513 23.99 30.67 -10.40
N ARG A 514 24.65 29.81 -9.63
CA ARG A 514 25.23 30.16 -8.33
C ARG A 514 26.62 30.80 -8.44
N GLN A 515 27.30 30.57 -9.56
CA GLN A 515 28.61 31.19 -9.86
C GLN A 515 28.47 32.58 -10.49
N ALA A 516 27.33 32.82 -11.18
CA ALA A 516 26.97 34.13 -11.75
C ALA A 516 26.37 35.07 -10.69
#